data_5c36f58f95f3ef1e9b935d95bfbcd2fd
#
_entry.id   5c36f58f95f3ef1e9b935d95bfbcd2fd
#
_cell.length_a   1.000
_cell.length_b   1.000
_cell.length_c   1.000
_cell.angle_alpha   90.00
_cell.angle_beta   90.00
_cell.angle_gamma   90.00
#
_symmetry.space_group_name_H-M   'P 1'
#
loop_
_entity.id
_entity.type
_entity.pdbx_description
1 polymer ?
#
loop_
_entity_poly.entity_id
_entity_poly.type
_entity_poly.pdbx_seq_one_letter_code
_entity_poly.pdbx_strand_id
1 'polypeptide(L)'
;MSIYKTIGVTPIINAKGPATRLSGGLMRPEVAEAMVQASQHCVDMAELQAAASQQIAGATGAEAGYVASGASACLLLAAAACMAGLDPGRMARLPDTRGMKNEIIMIRSQRNFYDHAIRAAGATIIEVGLPDRYSGAGVRDAEGWEIEDAISERTAAIFYVADAAAQPPLPVVTAIAKRHKLPVIVDAAAQLPPQSNLKRFIAEGADLVAFSGGKLLGGPQASGILCGRKD
;
A
#
# COMPACT_ATOMS: atom_id res chain seq x y z
N MET A 1 -23.45 -23.66 -15.47
CA MET A 1 -24.02 -22.28 -15.58
C MET A 1 -23.31 -21.42 -14.58
N SER A 2 -22.91 -20.19 -14.95
CA SER A 2 -22.19 -19.30 -13.98
C SER A 2 -23.16 -18.83 -12.88
N ILE A 3 -22.73 -18.81 -11.62
CA ILE A 3 -23.49 -18.25 -10.48
C ILE A 3 -23.95 -16.81 -10.76
N TYR A 4 -23.18 -16.04 -11.52
CA TYR A 4 -23.55 -14.66 -11.88
C TYR A 4 -24.81 -14.59 -12.74
N LYS A 5 -25.01 -15.57 -13.64
CA LYS A 5 -26.24 -15.64 -14.47
C LYS A 5 -27.48 -15.90 -13.64
N THR A 6 -27.37 -16.63 -12.51
CA THR A 6 -28.52 -16.91 -11.65
C THR A 6 -29.04 -15.66 -10.92
N ILE A 7 -28.18 -14.61 -10.79
CA ILE A 7 -28.51 -13.32 -10.17
C ILE A 7 -28.60 -12.19 -11.20
N GLY A 8 -28.68 -12.51 -12.50
CA GLY A 8 -28.87 -11.54 -13.57
C GLY A 8 -27.60 -10.75 -13.99
N VAL A 9 -26.42 -11.19 -13.57
CA VAL A 9 -25.15 -10.54 -13.93
C VAL A 9 -24.49 -11.26 -15.10
N THR A 10 -24.10 -10.52 -16.12
CA THR A 10 -23.42 -11.06 -17.30
C THR A 10 -21.93 -11.15 -17.06
N PRO A 11 -21.34 -12.36 -17.10
CA PRO A 11 -19.88 -12.51 -17.07
C PRO A 11 -19.23 -11.86 -18.30
N ILE A 12 -18.07 -11.25 -18.10
CA ILE A 12 -17.29 -10.60 -19.15
C ILE A 12 -15.93 -11.29 -19.33
N ILE A 13 -15.36 -11.13 -20.52
CA ILE A 13 -13.95 -11.46 -20.78
C ILE A 13 -13.14 -10.18 -20.48
N ASN A 14 -12.35 -10.22 -19.41
CA ASN A 14 -11.53 -9.08 -19.01
C ASN A 14 -10.22 -9.06 -19.81
N ALA A 15 -10.17 -8.26 -20.87
CA ALA A 15 -8.95 -8.02 -21.66
C ALA A 15 -8.17 -6.78 -21.21
N LYS A 16 -8.64 -6.05 -20.19
CA LYS A 16 -7.96 -4.86 -19.67
C LYS A 16 -6.80 -5.20 -18.71
N GLY A 17 -6.82 -6.40 -18.13
CA GLY A 17 -5.94 -6.77 -17.03
C GLY A 17 -6.52 -6.42 -15.64
N PRO A 18 -5.69 -6.33 -14.60
CA PRO A 18 -6.16 -6.20 -13.21
C PRO A 18 -6.77 -4.82 -12.98
N ALA A 19 -8.09 -4.77 -12.90
CA ALA A 19 -8.85 -3.57 -12.61
C ALA A 19 -9.95 -3.88 -11.59
N THR A 20 -9.93 -3.20 -10.45
CA THR A 20 -10.86 -3.45 -9.32
C THR A 20 -12.32 -3.47 -9.76
N ARG A 21 -12.77 -2.54 -10.61
CA ARG A 21 -14.15 -2.49 -11.13
C ARG A 21 -14.53 -3.68 -12.03
N LEU A 22 -13.55 -4.49 -12.44
CA LEU A 22 -13.71 -5.69 -13.24
C LEU A 22 -13.33 -6.94 -12.45
N SER A 23 -13.56 -6.95 -11.14
CA SER A 23 -13.21 -8.03 -10.19
C SER A 23 -11.69 -8.26 -10.03
N GLY A 24 -10.85 -7.30 -10.42
CA GLY A 24 -9.39 -7.42 -10.32
C GLY A 24 -8.83 -8.40 -11.35
N GLY A 25 -8.53 -9.61 -10.93
CA GLY A 25 -8.11 -10.74 -11.75
C GLY A 25 -8.92 -12.00 -11.41
N LEU A 26 -8.66 -13.08 -12.13
CA LEU A 26 -9.17 -14.38 -11.73
C LEU A 26 -8.34 -14.90 -10.55
N MET A 27 -9.05 -15.44 -9.56
CA MET A 27 -8.42 -16.14 -8.44
C MET A 27 -7.80 -17.45 -8.94
N ARG A 28 -6.63 -17.80 -8.40
CA ARG A 28 -6.00 -19.09 -8.69
C ARG A 28 -6.82 -20.23 -8.08
N PRO A 29 -6.98 -21.37 -8.78
CA PRO A 29 -7.77 -22.49 -8.29
C PRO A 29 -7.33 -22.98 -6.90
N GLU A 30 -6.02 -23.08 -6.65
CA GLU A 30 -5.48 -23.49 -5.36
C GLU A 30 -5.82 -22.54 -4.22
N VAL A 31 -5.95 -21.24 -4.50
CA VAL A 31 -6.37 -20.24 -3.50
C VAL A 31 -7.87 -20.41 -3.20
N ALA A 32 -8.69 -20.63 -4.23
CA ALA A 32 -10.13 -20.87 -4.05
C ALA A 32 -10.37 -22.14 -3.22
N GLU A 33 -9.64 -23.21 -3.48
CA GLU A 33 -9.70 -24.45 -2.72
C GLU A 33 -9.29 -24.24 -1.26
N ALA A 34 -8.19 -23.53 -1.00
CA ALA A 34 -7.76 -23.20 0.37
C ALA A 34 -8.83 -22.38 1.12
N MET A 35 -9.54 -21.47 0.46
CA MET A 35 -10.65 -20.71 1.06
C MET A 35 -11.82 -21.63 1.42
N VAL A 36 -12.16 -22.61 0.55
CA VAL A 36 -13.21 -23.59 0.85
C VAL A 36 -12.83 -24.42 2.08
N GLN A 37 -11.58 -24.92 2.15
CA GLN A 37 -11.08 -25.66 3.31
C GLN A 37 -11.10 -24.79 4.58
N ALA A 38 -10.59 -23.56 4.51
CA ALA A 38 -10.57 -22.63 5.66
C ALA A 38 -11.98 -22.34 6.19
N SER A 39 -12.99 -22.26 5.31
CA SER A 39 -14.37 -21.97 5.72
C SER A 39 -15.02 -23.07 6.58
N GLN A 40 -14.40 -24.25 6.69
CA GLN A 40 -14.87 -25.37 7.48
C GLN A 40 -14.32 -25.38 8.91
N HIS A 41 -13.44 -24.41 9.27
CA HIS A 41 -12.74 -24.40 10.53
C HIS A 41 -12.75 -23.00 11.16
N CYS A 42 -12.82 -22.95 12.49
CA CYS A 42 -12.55 -21.75 13.27
C CYS A 42 -11.11 -21.83 13.79
N VAL A 43 -10.38 -20.72 13.73
CA VAL A 43 -8.99 -20.62 14.22
C VAL A 43 -8.82 -19.32 14.99
N ASP A 44 -7.79 -19.27 15.83
CA ASP A 44 -7.38 -18.01 16.46
C ASP A 44 -6.80 -17.05 15.40
N MET A 45 -7.37 -15.86 15.32
CA MET A 45 -6.98 -14.88 14.31
C MET A 45 -5.59 -14.30 14.54
N ALA A 46 -5.13 -14.24 15.80
CA ALA A 46 -3.78 -13.77 16.09
C ALA A 46 -2.73 -14.80 15.65
N GLU A 47 -2.99 -16.09 15.88
CA GLU A 47 -2.13 -17.18 15.38
C GLU A 47 -2.11 -17.19 13.85
N LEU A 48 -3.26 -17.02 13.19
CA LEU A 48 -3.35 -16.99 11.73
C LEU A 48 -2.56 -15.82 11.15
N GLN A 49 -2.70 -14.61 11.71
CA GLN A 49 -1.93 -13.44 11.28
C GLN A 49 -0.43 -13.61 11.55
N ALA A 50 -0.04 -14.21 12.65
CA ALA A 50 1.37 -14.50 12.94
C ALA A 50 1.98 -15.47 11.92
N ALA A 51 1.26 -16.54 11.57
CA ALA A 51 1.67 -17.48 10.53
C ALA A 51 1.75 -16.81 9.16
N ALA A 52 0.75 -16.01 8.79
CA ALA A 52 0.76 -15.24 7.53
C ALA A 52 1.92 -14.25 7.48
N SER A 53 2.22 -13.58 8.61
CA SER A 53 3.36 -12.66 8.72
C SER A 53 4.69 -13.34 8.37
N GLN A 54 4.93 -14.54 8.87
CA GLN A 54 6.15 -15.30 8.57
C GLN A 54 6.27 -15.65 7.08
N GLN A 55 5.15 -16.06 6.45
CA GLN A 55 5.13 -16.38 5.01
C GLN A 55 5.39 -15.14 4.17
N ILE A 56 4.75 -14.01 4.52
CA ILE A 56 4.93 -12.74 3.81
C ILE A 56 6.37 -12.25 3.97
N ALA A 57 6.94 -12.28 5.17
CA ALA A 57 8.31 -11.88 5.44
C ALA A 57 9.30 -12.70 4.59
N GLY A 58 9.14 -14.03 4.54
CA GLY A 58 9.97 -14.91 3.71
C GLY A 58 9.87 -14.61 2.21
N ALA A 59 8.67 -14.29 1.71
CA ALA A 59 8.44 -13.98 0.31
C ALA A 59 8.98 -12.60 -0.10
N THR A 60 8.89 -11.61 0.80
CA THR A 60 9.19 -10.20 0.51
C THR A 60 10.56 -9.74 1.00
N GLY A 61 11.19 -10.48 1.90
CA GLY A 61 12.42 -10.06 2.58
C GLY A 61 12.20 -8.98 3.63
N ALA A 62 10.96 -8.67 3.98
CA ALA A 62 10.58 -7.76 5.05
C ALA A 62 10.75 -8.41 6.43
N GLU A 63 10.72 -7.62 7.50
CA GLU A 63 10.77 -8.13 8.89
C GLU A 63 9.45 -8.80 9.30
N ALA A 64 8.33 -8.28 8.79
CA ALA A 64 6.98 -8.76 9.10
C ALA A 64 6.02 -8.51 7.94
N GLY A 65 4.85 -9.15 8.03
CA GLY A 65 3.75 -8.92 7.11
C GLY A 65 2.40 -8.99 7.80
N TYR A 66 1.39 -8.43 7.15
CA TYR A 66 0.02 -8.41 7.62
C TYR A 66 -0.95 -8.58 6.46
N VAL A 67 -2.00 -9.37 6.63
CA VAL A 67 -3.07 -9.53 5.64
C VAL A 67 -4.23 -8.62 6.00
N ALA A 68 -4.67 -7.79 5.06
CA ALA A 68 -5.79 -6.87 5.24
C ALA A 68 -6.82 -6.99 4.12
N SER A 69 -7.93 -6.24 4.25
CA SER A 69 -9.06 -6.23 3.29
C SER A 69 -8.74 -5.42 2.03
N GLY A 70 -7.60 -5.69 1.38
CA GLY A 70 -7.14 -5.00 0.18
C GLY A 70 -6.00 -4.02 0.44
N ALA A 71 -5.33 -3.61 -0.65
CA ALA A 71 -4.21 -2.65 -0.57
C ALA A 71 -4.64 -1.32 0.08
N SER A 72 -5.86 -0.85 -0.16
CA SER A 72 -6.38 0.36 0.48
C SER A 72 -6.42 0.26 2.00
N ALA A 73 -6.84 -0.89 2.55
CA ALA A 73 -6.78 -1.14 3.99
C ALA A 73 -5.32 -1.22 4.48
N CYS A 74 -4.41 -1.80 3.69
CA CYS A 74 -2.98 -1.79 4.01
C CYS A 74 -2.41 -0.38 4.11
N LEU A 75 -2.78 0.52 3.18
CA LEU A 75 -2.34 1.92 3.19
C LEU A 75 -2.90 2.68 4.39
N LEU A 76 -4.17 2.43 4.77
CA LEU A 76 -4.77 3.01 5.96
C LEU A 76 -4.02 2.58 7.21
N LEU A 77 -3.75 1.28 7.36
CA LEU A 77 -3.01 0.73 8.50
C LEU A 77 -1.57 1.26 8.55
N ALA A 78 -0.89 1.37 7.40
CA ALA A 78 0.45 1.91 7.32
C ALA A 78 0.50 3.38 7.79
N ALA A 79 -0.43 4.22 7.32
CA ALA A 79 -0.54 5.61 7.76
C ALA A 79 -0.85 5.70 9.26
N ALA A 80 -1.79 4.89 9.75
CA ALA A 80 -2.15 4.81 11.16
C ALA A 80 -0.95 4.43 12.03
N ALA A 81 -0.17 3.42 11.62
CA ALA A 81 1.03 2.98 12.32
C ALA A 81 2.10 4.09 12.38
N CYS A 82 2.34 4.80 11.26
CA CYS A 82 3.29 5.91 11.23
C CYS A 82 2.89 7.08 12.15
N MET A 83 1.59 7.30 12.39
CA MET A 83 1.09 8.38 13.25
C MET A 83 0.98 7.97 14.71
N ALA A 84 0.50 6.76 14.98
CA ALA A 84 0.21 6.31 16.34
C ALA A 84 1.39 5.54 16.97
N GLY A 85 2.23 4.87 16.17
CA GLY A 85 3.23 3.93 16.66
C GLY A 85 2.56 2.83 17.47
N LEU A 86 3.21 2.37 18.53
CA LEU A 86 2.70 1.36 19.47
C LEU A 86 1.97 1.96 20.68
N ASP A 87 1.59 3.24 20.63
CA ASP A 87 0.85 3.92 21.70
C ASP A 87 -0.64 3.58 21.64
N PRO A 88 -1.20 2.80 22.60
CA PRO A 88 -2.60 2.39 22.57
C PRO A 88 -3.57 3.58 22.70
N GLY A 89 -3.17 4.63 23.41
CA GLY A 89 -3.99 5.84 23.55
C GLY A 89 -4.13 6.61 22.24
N ARG A 90 -3.04 6.66 21.43
CA ARG A 90 -3.08 7.24 20.09
C ARG A 90 -3.89 6.38 19.15
N MET A 91 -3.70 5.06 19.17
CA MET A 91 -4.46 4.11 18.36
C MET A 91 -5.97 4.25 18.58
N ALA A 92 -6.40 4.33 19.87
CA ALA A 92 -7.80 4.44 20.21
C ALA A 92 -8.45 5.76 19.78
N ARG A 93 -7.67 6.82 19.57
CA ARG A 93 -8.17 8.13 19.12
C ARG A 93 -8.30 8.26 17.61
N LEU A 94 -7.60 7.43 16.83
CA LEU A 94 -7.67 7.54 15.37
C LEU A 94 -9.13 7.47 14.89
N PRO A 95 -9.52 8.28 13.91
CA PRO A 95 -8.72 9.18 13.08
C PRO A 95 -8.51 10.59 13.66
N ASP A 96 -8.79 10.83 14.94
CA ASP A 96 -8.46 12.10 15.60
C ASP A 96 -6.96 12.16 15.91
N THR A 97 -6.22 12.87 15.08
CA THR A 97 -4.76 13.00 15.15
C THR A 97 -4.29 14.28 15.83
N ARG A 98 -5.14 14.98 16.60
CA ARG A 98 -4.75 16.19 17.35
C ARG A 98 -3.60 15.88 18.32
N GLY A 99 -2.52 16.65 18.21
CA GLY A 99 -1.30 16.45 19.02
C GLY A 99 -0.41 15.29 18.56
N MET A 100 -0.67 14.68 17.42
CA MET A 100 0.20 13.70 16.78
C MET A 100 0.92 14.33 15.59
N LYS A 101 2.04 13.72 15.18
CA LYS A 101 2.57 13.92 13.84
C LYS A 101 1.58 13.31 12.86
N ASN A 102 1.03 14.09 11.95
CA ASN A 102 -0.02 13.62 11.05
C ASN A 102 0.12 14.12 9.60
N GLU A 103 1.22 14.77 9.28
CA GLU A 103 1.51 15.18 7.92
C GLU A 103 2.22 14.03 7.18
N ILE A 104 1.71 13.69 6.00
CA ILE A 104 2.32 12.70 5.12
C ILE A 104 2.64 13.39 3.80
N ILE A 105 3.93 13.45 3.47
CA ILE A 105 4.41 14.06 2.23
C ILE A 105 4.13 13.13 1.06
N MET A 106 3.59 13.67 -0.03
CA MET A 106 3.28 12.93 -1.24
C MET A 106 3.61 13.76 -2.49
N ILE A 107 4.19 13.14 -3.50
CA ILE A 107 4.43 13.77 -4.79
C ILE A 107 3.08 14.02 -5.47
N ARG A 108 2.82 15.26 -5.88
CA ARG A 108 1.52 15.70 -6.41
C ARG A 108 1.06 14.90 -7.64
N SER A 109 1.97 14.55 -8.54
CA SER A 109 1.66 13.72 -9.71
C SER A 109 1.24 12.29 -9.38
N GLN A 110 1.56 11.82 -8.17
CA GLN A 110 1.19 10.48 -7.67
C GLN A 110 -0.17 10.46 -6.97
N ARG A 111 -0.85 11.61 -6.82
CA ARG A 111 -2.19 11.68 -6.22
C ARG A 111 -3.19 10.85 -7.02
N ASN A 112 -3.96 10.04 -6.32
CA ASN A 112 -4.97 9.17 -6.91
C ASN A 112 -6.09 8.87 -5.90
N PHE A 113 -7.14 8.13 -6.31
CA PHE A 113 -8.29 7.82 -5.44
C PHE A 113 -7.92 7.06 -4.17
N TYR A 114 -6.83 6.30 -4.17
CA TYR A 114 -6.44 5.45 -3.04
C TYR A 114 -5.72 6.22 -1.93
N ASP A 115 -5.26 7.46 -2.19
CA ASP A 115 -4.76 8.34 -1.14
C ASP A 115 -5.83 8.69 -0.11
N HIS A 116 -7.09 8.43 -0.46
CA HIS A 116 -8.21 8.55 0.48
C HIS A 116 -8.03 7.66 1.72
N ALA A 117 -7.40 6.50 1.58
CA ALA A 117 -7.10 5.62 2.70
C ALA A 117 -6.15 6.28 3.71
N ILE A 118 -5.14 7.00 3.22
CA ILE A 118 -4.21 7.78 4.05
C ILE A 118 -4.96 8.85 4.85
N ARG A 119 -5.84 9.61 4.17
CA ARG A 119 -6.65 10.66 4.82
C ARG A 119 -7.69 10.08 5.78
N ALA A 120 -8.25 8.92 5.47
CA ALA A 120 -9.21 8.24 6.35
C ALA A 120 -8.58 7.78 7.67
N ALA A 121 -7.27 7.55 7.70
CA ALA A 121 -6.53 7.30 8.93
C ALA A 121 -6.33 8.57 9.79
N GLY A 122 -6.68 9.75 9.29
CA GLY A 122 -6.52 11.04 9.96
C GLY A 122 -5.30 11.86 9.53
N ALA A 123 -4.58 11.42 8.47
CA ALA A 123 -3.44 12.15 7.95
C ALA A 123 -3.83 13.34 7.10
N THR A 124 -2.99 14.37 7.14
CA THR A 124 -2.99 15.50 6.21
C THR A 124 -1.92 15.26 5.15
N ILE A 125 -2.31 15.28 3.87
CA ILE A 125 -1.34 15.12 2.78
C ILE A 125 -0.69 16.48 2.49
N ILE A 126 0.63 16.48 2.49
CA ILE A 126 1.48 17.61 2.07
C ILE A 126 1.99 17.30 0.67
N GLU A 127 1.49 18.05 -0.30
CA GLU A 127 1.83 17.81 -1.71
C GLU A 127 3.10 18.56 -2.10
N VAL A 128 4.00 17.86 -2.80
CA VAL A 128 5.24 18.42 -3.35
C VAL A 128 5.34 18.19 -4.86
N GLY A 129 6.08 19.05 -5.55
CA GLY A 129 6.28 18.97 -6.98
C GLY A 129 5.23 19.70 -7.83
N LEU A 130 5.52 19.79 -9.12
CA LEU A 130 4.70 20.46 -10.14
C LEU A 130 4.31 19.46 -11.22
N PRO A 131 3.11 18.88 -11.20
CA PRO A 131 2.68 17.91 -12.21
C PRO A 131 2.13 18.63 -13.45
N ASP A 132 2.91 19.48 -14.07
CA ASP A 132 2.52 20.09 -15.34
C ASP A 132 2.99 19.25 -16.53
N ARG A 133 2.16 18.32 -16.95
CA ARG A 133 2.40 17.46 -18.11
C ARG A 133 2.05 18.13 -19.43
N TYR A 134 1.48 19.33 -19.41
CA TYR A 134 0.97 20.00 -20.60
C TYR A 134 1.90 21.08 -21.15
N SER A 135 2.73 21.69 -20.32
CA SER A 135 3.61 22.78 -20.76
C SER A 135 4.74 22.33 -21.69
N GLY A 136 5.10 21.05 -21.68
CA GLY A 136 6.11 20.47 -22.57
C GLY A 136 7.55 20.94 -22.34
N ALA A 137 7.77 21.91 -21.47
CA ALA A 137 9.08 22.51 -21.23
C ALA A 137 9.45 22.38 -19.75
N GLY A 138 10.41 21.50 -19.42
CA GLY A 138 10.98 21.39 -18.08
C GLY A 138 10.00 20.87 -17.01
N VAL A 139 8.98 20.14 -17.45
CA VAL A 139 8.02 19.52 -16.51
C VAL A 139 8.71 18.41 -15.73
N ARG A 140 8.61 18.48 -14.44
CA ARG A 140 9.12 17.49 -13.50
C ARG A 140 8.07 17.16 -12.46
N ASP A 141 8.02 15.90 -12.01
CA ASP A 141 7.08 15.48 -10.96
C ASP A 141 7.46 16.12 -9.62
N ALA A 142 8.64 15.81 -9.09
CA ALA A 142 9.25 16.48 -7.95
C ALA A 142 10.78 16.31 -7.99
N GLU A 143 11.49 17.17 -7.29
CA GLU A 143 12.91 17.00 -7.01
C GLU A 143 13.11 16.66 -5.52
N GLY A 144 14.26 16.05 -5.20
CA GLY A 144 14.55 15.64 -3.82
C GLY A 144 14.51 16.77 -2.82
N TRP A 145 14.96 17.96 -3.20
CA TRP A 145 14.97 19.14 -2.34
C TRP A 145 13.56 19.62 -1.98
N GLU A 146 12.55 19.43 -2.86
CA GLU A 146 11.15 19.80 -2.57
C GLU A 146 10.55 18.88 -1.50
N ILE A 147 10.92 17.60 -1.53
CA ILE A 147 10.54 16.65 -0.48
C ILE A 147 11.18 17.06 0.85
N GLU A 148 12.48 17.42 0.81
CA GLU A 148 13.23 17.77 2.00
C GLU A 148 12.75 19.09 2.63
N ASP A 149 12.43 20.10 1.83
CA ASP A 149 11.88 21.39 2.27
C ASP A 149 10.48 21.27 2.89
N ALA A 150 9.70 20.29 2.44
CA ALA A 150 8.36 20.03 2.98
C ALA A 150 8.36 19.30 4.34
N ILE A 151 9.53 18.81 4.81
CA ILE A 151 9.61 18.10 6.08
C ILE A 151 9.48 19.10 7.23
N SER A 152 8.55 18.83 8.13
CA SER A 152 8.25 19.60 9.33
C SER A 152 8.32 18.74 10.59
N GLU A 153 8.20 19.36 11.76
CA GLU A 153 8.05 18.64 13.04
C GLU A 153 6.77 17.78 13.08
N ARG A 154 5.81 18.08 12.23
CA ARG A 154 4.53 17.35 12.11
C ARG A 154 4.58 16.20 11.12
N THR A 155 5.65 16.04 10.36
CA THR A 155 5.79 14.99 9.37
C THR A 155 5.87 13.62 10.04
N ALA A 156 4.95 12.72 9.68
CA ALA A 156 4.86 11.36 10.17
C ALA A 156 5.49 10.35 9.21
N ALA A 157 5.38 10.56 7.89
CA ALA A 157 5.87 9.65 6.87
C ALA A 157 6.00 10.35 5.49
N ILE A 158 6.67 9.66 4.56
CA ILE A 158 6.61 9.97 3.14
C ILE A 158 5.82 8.85 2.46
N PHE A 159 4.85 9.21 1.61
CA PHE A 159 4.05 8.27 0.84
C PHE A 159 4.47 8.28 -0.64
N TYR A 160 4.73 7.12 -1.20
CA TYR A 160 5.21 6.94 -2.55
C TYR A 160 4.35 5.93 -3.32
N VAL A 161 3.86 6.31 -4.50
CA VAL A 161 3.18 5.37 -5.40
C VAL A 161 4.20 4.81 -6.37
N ALA A 162 4.42 3.51 -6.31
CA ALA A 162 5.39 2.85 -7.16
C ALA A 162 4.91 2.85 -8.63
N ASP A 163 5.72 3.41 -9.50
CA ASP A 163 5.57 3.40 -10.95
C ASP A 163 6.95 3.40 -11.60
N ALA A 164 7.08 2.79 -12.76
CA ALA A 164 8.36 2.73 -13.48
C ALA A 164 8.86 4.11 -13.95
N ALA A 165 7.93 5.05 -14.15
CA ALA A 165 8.21 6.41 -14.59
C ALA A 165 8.20 7.43 -13.44
N ALA A 166 7.99 7.00 -12.19
CA ALA A 166 7.90 7.91 -11.04
C ALA A 166 9.22 8.66 -10.80
N GLN A 167 9.11 9.96 -10.59
CA GLN A 167 10.24 10.85 -10.28
C GLN A 167 9.95 11.64 -8.98
N PRO A 168 10.96 11.77 -8.11
CA PRO A 168 12.25 11.08 -8.15
C PRO A 168 12.09 9.56 -7.91
N PRO A 169 13.07 8.73 -8.31
CA PRO A 169 12.99 7.28 -8.07
C PRO A 169 13.03 6.95 -6.58
N LEU A 170 12.41 5.83 -6.20
CA LEU A 170 12.27 5.43 -4.79
C LEU A 170 13.57 5.49 -3.97
N PRO A 171 14.74 5.03 -4.46
CA PRO A 171 15.98 5.14 -3.68
C PRO A 171 16.39 6.56 -3.29
N VAL A 172 16.01 7.57 -4.08
CA VAL A 172 16.25 8.98 -3.72
C VAL A 172 15.32 9.38 -2.57
N VAL A 173 14.05 9.00 -2.63
CA VAL A 173 13.05 9.29 -1.59
C VAL A 173 13.43 8.60 -0.27
N THR A 174 13.82 7.33 -0.31
CA THR A 174 14.21 6.58 0.90
C THR A 174 15.52 7.12 1.50
N ALA A 175 16.46 7.60 0.68
CA ALA A 175 17.68 8.25 1.18
C ALA A 175 17.37 9.56 1.92
N ILE A 176 16.42 10.37 1.42
CA ILE A 176 15.94 11.58 2.10
C ILE A 176 15.27 11.20 3.42
N ALA A 177 14.29 10.31 3.37
CA ALA A 177 13.56 9.86 4.54
C ALA A 177 14.48 9.35 5.65
N LYS A 178 15.50 8.57 5.29
CA LYS A 178 16.49 8.02 6.23
C LYS A 178 17.28 9.14 6.96
N ARG A 179 17.68 10.22 6.25
CA ARG A 179 18.38 11.36 6.88
C ARG A 179 17.51 12.02 7.95
N HIS A 180 16.21 12.07 7.73
CA HIS A 180 15.24 12.71 8.63
C HIS A 180 14.54 11.71 9.57
N LYS A 181 14.94 10.43 9.55
CA LYS A 181 14.35 9.35 10.38
C LYS A 181 12.85 9.22 10.19
N LEU A 182 12.38 9.39 8.95
CA LEU A 182 10.99 9.26 8.56
C LEU A 182 10.76 7.91 7.87
N PRO A 183 9.66 7.21 8.14
CA PRO A 183 9.28 6.03 7.40
C PRO A 183 8.78 6.38 6.00
N VAL A 184 8.99 5.45 5.05
CA VAL A 184 8.46 5.51 3.69
C VAL A 184 7.42 4.42 3.50
N ILE A 185 6.19 4.83 3.16
CA ILE A 185 5.08 3.96 2.78
C ILE A 185 5.03 3.87 1.26
N VAL A 186 5.05 2.66 0.71
CA VAL A 186 4.99 2.43 -0.74
C VAL A 186 3.68 1.76 -1.13
N ASP A 187 2.91 2.40 -2.00
CA ASP A 187 1.80 1.75 -2.72
C ASP A 187 2.35 1.01 -3.93
N ALA A 188 2.45 -0.31 -3.81
CA ALA A 188 2.86 -1.23 -4.87
C ALA A 188 1.69 -2.12 -5.35
N ALA A 189 0.44 -1.68 -5.17
CA ALA A 189 -0.76 -2.48 -5.41
C ALA A 189 -0.87 -3.03 -6.84
N ALA A 190 -0.24 -2.41 -7.83
CA ALA A 190 -0.27 -2.81 -9.23
C ALA A 190 1.10 -3.19 -9.80
N GLN A 191 2.11 -3.43 -8.96
CA GLN A 191 3.49 -3.59 -9.37
C GLN A 191 3.92 -5.06 -9.59
N LEU A 192 3.00 -5.97 -9.68
CA LEU A 192 3.25 -7.35 -10.08
C LEU A 192 2.60 -7.61 -11.45
N PRO A 193 3.25 -8.36 -12.36
CA PRO A 193 4.63 -8.82 -12.34
C PRO A 193 5.64 -7.66 -12.50
N PRO A 194 6.95 -7.89 -12.40
CA PRO A 194 7.63 -9.17 -12.16
C PRO A 194 7.60 -9.56 -10.69
N GLN A 195 7.79 -10.85 -10.39
CA GLN A 195 7.79 -11.38 -9.03
C GLN A 195 8.91 -10.76 -8.16
N SER A 196 10.03 -10.34 -8.77
CA SER A 196 11.12 -9.65 -8.08
C SER A 196 10.67 -8.38 -7.35
N ASN A 197 9.58 -7.76 -7.78
CA ASN A 197 9.02 -6.56 -7.12
C ASN A 197 8.50 -6.85 -5.71
N LEU A 198 8.23 -8.11 -5.35
CA LEU A 198 7.91 -8.47 -3.96
C LEU A 198 9.04 -8.12 -2.98
N LYS A 199 10.29 -8.21 -3.43
CA LYS A 199 11.48 -7.90 -2.60
C LYS A 199 12.07 -6.52 -2.89
N ARG A 200 11.87 -6.01 -4.10
CA ARG A 200 12.53 -4.82 -4.62
C ARG A 200 12.34 -3.60 -3.74
N PHE A 201 11.11 -3.26 -3.38
CA PHE A 201 10.81 -2.01 -2.67
C PHE A 201 11.37 -2.00 -1.26
N ILE A 202 11.36 -3.15 -0.56
CA ILE A 202 12.04 -3.31 0.74
C ILE A 202 13.56 -3.15 0.57
N ALA A 203 14.15 -3.77 -0.44
CA ALA A 203 15.58 -3.65 -0.73
C ALA A 203 15.99 -2.21 -1.13
N GLU A 204 15.08 -1.44 -1.73
CA GLU A 204 15.27 -0.02 -2.05
C GLU A 204 15.03 0.91 -0.84
N GLY A 205 14.74 0.36 0.34
CA GLY A 205 14.67 1.06 1.61
C GLY A 205 13.27 1.54 2.03
N ALA A 206 12.20 0.99 1.43
CA ALA A 206 10.85 1.23 1.91
C ALA A 206 10.64 0.58 3.30
N ASP A 207 9.98 1.29 4.20
CA ASP A 207 9.66 0.79 5.54
C ASP A 207 8.38 -0.05 5.54
N LEU A 208 7.38 0.36 4.75
CA LEU A 208 6.09 -0.32 4.60
C LEU A 208 5.69 -0.38 3.14
N VAL A 209 5.29 -1.55 2.64
CA VAL A 209 4.90 -1.77 1.25
C VAL A 209 3.54 -2.47 1.19
N ALA A 210 2.61 -1.91 0.43
CA ALA A 210 1.27 -2.46 0.24
C ALA A 210 1.11 -3.08 -1.15
N PHE A 211 0.70 -4.36 -1.21
CA PHE A 211 0.35 -5.06 -2.44
C PHE A 211 -1.13 -5.44 -2.45
N SER A 212 -1.75 -5.44 -3.64
CA SER A 212 -3.12 -5.92 -3.81
C SER A 212 -3.15 -7.43 -4.06
N GLY A 213 -3.86 -8.18 -3.21
CA GLY A 213 -4.03 -9.63 -3.38
C GLY A 213 -4.94 -9.98 -4.55
N GLY A 214 -5.98 -9.19 -4.80
CA GLY A 214 -6.97 -9.44 -5.86
C GLY A 214 -6.55 -9.03 -7.27
N LYS A 215 -5.32 -8.58 -7.46
CA LYS A 215 -4.76 -8.28 -8.78
C LYS A 215 -3.91 -9.48 -9.27
N LEU A 216 -2.67 -9.26 -9.63
CA LEU A 216 -1.82 -10.31 -10.22
C LEU A 216 -1.22 -11.30 -9.21
N LEU A 217 -1.41 -11.09 -7.91
CA LEU A 217 -1.21 -12.15 -6.91
C LEU A 217 -2.21 -13.29 -7.08
N GLY A 218 -3.37 -13.03 -7.69
CA GLY A 218 -4.38 -14.06 -7.95
C GLY A 218 -5.10 -14.56 -6.70
N GLY A 219 -5.11 -13.75 -5.65
CA GLY A 219 -5.86 -13.99 -4.42
C GLY A 219 -7.28 -13.41 -4.45
N PRO A 220 -7.98 -13.42 -3.32
CA PRO A 220 -9.30 -12.79 -3.19
C PRO A 220 -9.26 -11.31 -3.55
N GLN A 221 -10.33 -10.83 -4.23
CA GLN A 221 -10.41 -9.43 -4.66
C GLN A 221 -10.26 -8.44 -3.49
N ALA A 222 -10.87 -8.73 -2.37
CA ALA A 222 -10.79 -7.92 -1.15
C ALA A 222 -9.68 -8.39 -0.22
N SER A 223 -8.48 -8.63 -0.75
CA SER A 223 -7.30 -8.95 0.04
C SER A 223 -6.11 -8.06 -0.32
N GLY A 224 -5.26 -7.81 0.63
CA GLY A 224 -4.01 -7.07 0.48
C GLY A 224 -2.95 -7.56 1.44
N ILE A 225 -1.70 -7.32 1.07
CA ILE A 225 -0.54 -7.62 1.88
C ILE A 225 0.13 -6.30 2.23
N LEU A 226 0.31 -6.04 3.51
CA LEU A 226 1.22 -5.03 4.04
C LEU A 226 2.47 -5.76 4.53
N CYS A 227 3.64 -5.34 4.09
CA CYS A 227 4.91 -5.90 4.56
C CYS A 227 5.90 -4.76 4.85
N GLY A 228 6.82 -5.00 5.79
CA GLY A 228 7.80 -4.00 6.16
C GLY A 228 8.41 -4.24 7.53
N ARG A 229 8.71 -3.13 8.23
CA ARG A 229 9.23 -3.14 9.60
C ARG A 229 8.21 -3.74 10.55
N LYS A 230 8.72 -4.30 11.65
CA LYS A 230 7.90 -4.96 12.67
C LYS A 230 7.41 -4.00 13.75
N ASP A 231 8.13 -2.90 13.97
CA ASP A 231 7.86 -1.87 15.01
C ASP A 231 6.84 -0.82 14.59
#